data_e7fcad1f29a4bde0261b4f6d76309b2f
#
_entry.id   e7fcad1f29a4bde0261b4f6d76309b2f
#
_cell.length_a   1.000
_cell.length_b   1.000
_cell.length_c   1.000
_cell.angle_alpha   90.00
_cell.angle_beta   90.00
_cell.angle_gamma   90.00
#
_symmetry.space_group_name_H-M   'P 1'
#
loop_
_entity.id
_entity.type
_entity.pdbx_description
1 polymer ?
#
loop_
_entity_poly.entity_id
_entity_poly.type
_entity_poly.pdbx_seq_one_letter_code
_entity_poly.pdbx_strand_id
1 'polypeptide(L)'
;MCLVAAALPCLVLSADDTTVGAAYLAFTATILLWAAQEIAFLAGWVTGPHPRQCPAGVRGWKRLGPALLAILYHEITLLVCGAVVLALTRSGPNQVALWTFAALWVLRQSAKINLFLGVPVTNDELMPDAVRFLKTYFVRKPVGAFFPTSVTLATAVLVIMVQRIVEVAVTPSEVVSLTLVSTLFALGLVEHWFMLLPLPAMTLWGWGMRSGFPPEDTAMEQGPTIKNVTALPLRCVTAQASEPGANVSAAPAAQPQLVVLASVRGETAPAKPRQPGARQRLEEQFRQLFIEQHASSDLATAALGAGTEPPASVNGRTS
;
A
#
# COMPACT_ATOMS: atom_id res chain seq x y z
N MET A 1 -4.02 -17.91 -18.03
CA MET A 1 -4.27 -18.23 -19.46
C MET A 1 -5.71 -18.00 -19.86
N CYS A 2 -6.72 -18.47 -19.11
CA CYS A 2 -8.13 -18.26 -19.46
C CYS A 2 -8.53 -16.79 -19.66
N LEU A 3 -8.06 -15.87 -18.79
CA LEU A 3 -8.37 -14.44 -18.91
C LEU A 3 -7.84 -13.84 -20.22
N VAL A 4 -6.63 -14.18 -20.62
CA VAL A 4 -6.03 -13.71 -21.88
C VAL A 4 -6.77 -14.28 -23.07
N ALA A 5 -7.10 -15.58 -23.04
CA ALA A 5 -7.84 -16.24 -24.12
C ALA A 5 -9.26 -15.65 -24.30
N ALA A 6 -9.89 -15.20 -23.22
CA ALA A 6 -11.19 -14.51 -23.29
C ALA A 6 -11.05 -13.05 -23.75
N ALA A 7 -10.01 -12.36 -23.31
CA ALA A 7 -9.84 -10.93 -23.60
C ALA A 7 -9.50 -10.65 -25.08
N LEU A 8 -8.60 -11.42 -25.70
CA LEU A 8 -8.13 -11.14 -27.05
C LEU A 8 -9.24 -11.15 -28.12
N PRO A 9 -10.14 -12.15 -28.18
CA PRO A 9 -11.28 -12.12 -29.12
C PRO A 9 -12.20 -10.91 -28.88
N CYS A 10 -12.45 -10.57 -27.62
CA CYS A 10 -13.30 -9.41 -27.28
C CYS A 10 -12.68 -8.09 -27.74
N LEU A 11 -11.35 -7.94 -27.68
CA LEU A 11 -10.65 -6.76 -28.20
C LEU A 11 -10.81 -6.64 -29.72
N VAL A 12 -10.67 -7.74 -30.46
CA VAL A 12 -10.83 -7.76 -31.91
C VAL A 12 -12.28 -7.43 -32.28
N LEU A 13 -13.26 -8.07 -31.64
CA LEU A 13 -14.68 -7.87 -31.92
C LEU A 13 -15.16 -6.44 -31.61
N SER A 14 -14.57 -5.80 -30.62
CA SER A 14 -14.95 -4.44 -30.22
C SER A 14 -14.25 -3.34 -31.00
N ALA A 15 -13.16 -3.62 -31.72
CA ALA A 15 -12.32 -2.60 -32.32
C ALA A 15 -13.06 -1.77 -33.40
N ASP A 16 -13.87 -2.42 -34.22
CA ASP A 16 -14.58 -1.79 -35.34
C ASP A 16 -16.02 -1.31 -34.98
N ASP A 17 -16.48 -1.59 -33.77
CA ASP A 17 -17.83 -1.25 -33.30
C ASP A 17 -17.79 -0.04 -32.36
N THR A 18 -18.59 0.99 -32.67
CA THR A 18 -18.70 2.23 -31.88
C THR A 18 -19.95 2.27 -31.00
N THR A 19 -20.60 1.16 -30.75
CA THR A 19 -21.74 1.08 -29.83
C THR A 19 -21.30 1.20 -28.37
N VAL A 20 -22.23 1.57 -27.50
CA VAL A 20 -22.03 1.58 -26.05
C VAL A 20 -21.60 0.19 -25.54
N GLY A 21 -22.19 -0.88 -26.08
CA GLY A 21 -21.84 -2.26 -25.74
C GLY A 21 -20.39 -2.60 -26.08
N ALA A 22 -19.90 -2.16 -27.24
CA ALA A 22 -18.52 -2.34 -27.66
C ALA A 22 -17.53 -1.55 -26.78
N ALA A 23 -17.89 -0.36 -26.29
CA ALA A 23 -17.08 0.40 -25.33
C ALA A 23 -16.90 -0.38 -24.01
N TYR A 24 -17.97 -0.92 -23.44
CA TYR A 24 -17.89 -1.78 -22.25
C TYR A 24 -17.10 -3.06 -22.51
N LEU A 25 -17.28 -3.68 -23.68
CA LEU A 25 -16.56 -4.91 -24.03
C LEU A 25 -15.05 -4.65 -24.13
N ALA A 26 -14.64 -3.59 -24.86
CA ALA A 26 -13.26 -3.16 -24.99
C ALA A 26 -12.60 -2.85 -23.64
N PHE A 27 -13.31 -2.10 -22.79
CA PHE A 27 -12.86 -1.77 -21.44
C PHE A 27 -12.67 -3.02 -20.60
N THR A 28 -13.70 -3.87 -20.50
CA THR A 28 -13.66 -5.10 -19.69
C THR A 28 -12.57 -6.06 -20.16
N ALA A 29 -12.45 -6.27 -21.47
CA ALA A 29 -11.41 -7.11 -22.04
C ALA A 29 -9.99 -6.61 -21.67
N THR A 30 -9.78 -5.30 -21.71
CA THR A 30 -8.49 -4.70 -21.33
C THR A 30 -8.22 -4.86 -19.84
N ILE A 31 -9.22 -4.67 -18.98
CA ILE A 31 -9.08 -4.93 -17.53
C ILE A 31 -8.74 -6.40 -17.27
N LEU A 32 -9.36 -7.35 -17.95
CA LEU A 32 -9.05 -8.77 -17.81
C LEU A 32 -7.63 -9.11 -18.25
N LEU A 33 -7.19 -8.52 -19.37
CA LEU A 33 -5.81 -8.66 -19.84
C LEU A 33 -4.80 -8.10 -18.84
N TRP A 34 -5.07 -6.91 -18.31
CA TRP A 34 -4.26 -6.29 -17.26
C TRP A 34 -4.23 -7.12 -15.98
N ALA A 35 -5.40 -7.57 -15.51
CA ALA A 35 -5.51 -8.42 -14.33
C ALA A 35 -4.71 -9.72 -14.47
N ALA A 36 -4.69 -10.34 -15.66
CA ALA A 36 -3.88 -11.53 -15.92
C ALA A 36 -2.39 -11.26 -15.72
N GLN A 37 -1.89 -10.08 -16.15
CA GLN A 37 -0.49 -9.68 -15.97
C GLN A 37 -0.16 -9.41 -14.49
N GLU A 38 -1.03 -8.70 -13.77
CA GLU A 38 -0.82 -8.42 -12.34
C GLU A 38 -0.90 -9.71 -11.49
N ILE A 39 -1.83 -10.61 -11.79
CA ILE A 39 -1.92 -11.92 -11.09
C ILE A 39 -0.65 -12.74 -11.34
N ALA A 40 -0.17 -12.82 -12.59
CA ALA A 40 1.07 -13.53 -12.91
C ALA A 40 2.29 -12.94 -12.19
N PHE A 41 2.35 -11.63 -12.04
CA PHE A 41 3.38 -10.93 -11.29
C PHE A 41 3.28 -11.21 -9.79
N LEU A 42 2.10 -11.02 -9.18
CA LEU A 42 1.88 -11.22 -7.74
C LEU A 42 2.05 -12.69 -7.32
N ALA A 43 1.75 -13.64 -8.22
CA ALA A 43 2.03 -15.06 -8.03
C ALA A 43 3.54 -15.42 -8.19
N GLY A 44 4.37 -14.46 -8.60
CA GLY A 44 5.80 -14.67 -8.80
C GLY A 44 6.17 -15.39 -10.10
N TRP A 45 5.21 -15.62 -11.02
CA TRP A 45 5.46 -16.33 -12.28
C TRP A 45 6.21 -15.48 -13.30
N VAL A 46 5.96 -14.17 -13.30
CA VAL A 46 6.57 -13.20 -14.21
C VAL A 46 7.10 -12.03 -13.39
N THR A 47 8.34 -12.14 -12.91
CA THR A 47 9.00 -11.09 -12.12
C THR A 47 10.15 -10.47 -12.94
N GLY A 48 11.37 -10.93 -12.73
CA GLY A 48 12.57 -10.48 -13.45
C GLY A 48 13.68 -11.52 -13.37
N PRO A 49 14.81 -11.28 -14.05
CA PRO A 49 15.94 -12.21 -14.04
C PRO A 49 16.61 -12.33 -12.67
N HIS A 50 16.43 -11.33 -11.80
CA HIS A 50 17.00 -11.29 -10.45
C HIS A 50 15.95 -10.92 -9.40
N PRO A 51 14.97 -11.83 -9.08
CA PRO A 51 13.93 -11.57 -8.09
C PRO A 51 14.50 -11.72 -6.68
N ARG A 52 15.39 -10.81 -6.27
CA ARG A 52 16.11 -10.83 -5.00
C ARG A 52 15.94 -9.50 -4.27
N GLN A 53 16.23 -9.52 -2.98
CA GLN A 53 16.28 -8.32 -2.16
C GLN A 53 17.31 -7.31 -2.68
N CYS A 54 17.09 -6.03 -2.40
CA CYS A 54 18.03 -4.97 -2.73
C CYS A 54 19.40 -5.27 -2.11
N PRO A 55 20.50 -5.23 -2.90
CA PRO A 55 21.83 -5.49 -2.37
C PRO A 55 22.19 -4.56 -1.20
N ALA A 56 22.84 -5.10 -0.18
CA ALA A 56 23.25 -4.33 1.00
C ALA A 56 24.19 -3.18 0.60
N GLY A 57 23.99 -2.01 1.21
CA GLY A 57 24.83 -0.83 0.97
C GLY A 57 24.47 0.00 -0.28
N VAL A 58 23.60 -0.48 -1.16
CA VAL A 58 23.14 0.27 -2.34
C VAL A 58 22.08 1.30 -1.94
N ARG A 59 22.35 2.59 -2.19
CA ARG A 59 21.45 3.70 -1.82
C ARG A 59 21.14 4.63 -3.01
N GLY A 60 20.06 5.37 -2.91
CA GLY A 60 19.66 6.36 -3.89
C GLY A 60 19.44 5.76 -5.30
N TRP A 61 19.88 6.45 -6.32
CA TRP A 61 19.70 6.05 -7.73
C TRP A 61 20.43 4.76 -8.13
N LYS A 62 21.47 4.37 -7.40
CA LYS A 62 22.19 3.10 -7.64
C LYS A 62 21.28 1.87 -7.47
N ARG A 63 20.15 1.99 -6.74
CA ARG A 63 19.17 0.93 -6.58
C ARG A 63 18.32 0.69 -7.83
N LEU A 64 18.27 1.66 -8.77
CA LEU A 64 17.40 1.58 -9.95
C LEU A 64 17.71 0.35 -10.80
N GLY A 65 18.98 0.07 -11.08
CA GLY A 65 19.37 -1.10 -11.85
C GLY A 65 18.89 -2.42 -11.25
N PRO A 66 19.24 -2.73 -9.99
CA PRO A 66 18.72 -3.91 -9.30
C PRO A 66 17.19 -3.95 -9.21
N ALA A 67 16.51 -2.82 -8.99
CA ALA A 67 15.05 -2.75 -8.94
C ALA A 67 14.41 -3.10 -10.29
N LEU A 68 14.94 -2.55 -11.39
CA LEU A 68 14.48 -2.88 -12.74
C LEU A 68 14.73 -4.35 -13.08
N LEU A 69 15.92 -4.89 -12.74
CA LEU A 69 16.22 -6.31 -12.97
C LEU A 69 15.30 -7.23 -12.16
N ALA A 70 14.82 -6.80 -11.00
CA ALA A 70 13.91 -7.58 -10.17
C ALA A 70 12.50 -7.72 -10.77
N ILE A 71 12.07 -6.80 -11.65
CA ILE A 71 10.72 -6.76 -12.25
C ILE A 71 10.75 -6.74 -13.80
N LEU A 72 11.90 -6.92 -14.41
CA LEU A 72 12.12 -6.67 -15.85
C LEU A 72 11.18 -7.48 -16.75
N TYR A 73 10.98 -8.76 -16.48
CA TYR A 73 10.09 -9.59 -17.30
C TYR A 73 8.64 -9.12 -17.21
N HIS A 74 8.20 -8.68 -16.04
CA HIS A 74 6.88 -8.09 -15.88
C HIS A 74 6.73 -6.80 -16.71
N GLU A 75 7.72 -5.92 -16.68
CA GLU A 75 7.69 -4.69 -17.50
C GLU A 75 7.68 -4.99 -19.00
N ILE A 76 8.49 -5.96 -19.44
CA ILE A 76 8.50 -6.39 -20.84
C ILE A 76 7.14 -6.98 -21.25
N THR A 77 6.54 -7.83 -20.42
CA THR A 77 5.24 -8.42 -20.75
C THR A 77 4.14 -7.39 -20.79
N LEU A 78 4.16 -6.35 -19.92
CA LEU A 78 3.25 -5.21 -20.01
C LEU A 78 3.44 -4.44 -21.33
N LEU A 79 4.68 -4.15 -21.74
CA LEU A 79 4.95 -3.47 -23.00
C LEU A 79 4.47 -4.30 -24.20
N VAL A 80 4.71 -5.62 -24.19
CA VAL A 80 4.23 -6.53 -25.23
C VAL A 80 2.69 -6.54 -25.26
N CYS A 81 2.02 -6.63 -24.12
CA CYS A 81 0.57 -6.52 -24.05
C CYS A 81 0.05 -5.20 -24.60
N GLY A 82 0.68 -4.08 -24.25
CA GLY A 82 0.33 -2.77 -24.80
C GLY A 82 0.50 -2.69 -26.31
N ALA A 83 1.60 -3.27 -26.84
CA ALA A 83 1.83 -3.36 -28.27
C ALA A 83 0.76 -4.23 -28.97
N VAL A 84 0.34 -5.33 -28.36
CA VAL A 84 -0.74 -6.19 -28.87
C VAL A 84 -2.07 -5.42 -28.88
N VAL A 85 -2.45 -4.75 -27.80
CA VAL A 85 -3.66 -3.91 -27.74
C VAL A 85 -3.61 -2.85 -28.83
N LEU A 86 -2.50 -2.13 -28.97
CA LEU A 86 -2.32 -1.13 -30.01
C LEU A 86 -2.47 -1.75 -31.41
N ALA A 87 -1.81 -2.87 -31.69
CA ALA A 87 -1.86 -3.52 -33.00
C ALA A 87 -3.29 -3.97 -33.38
N LEU A 88 -4.06 -4.45 -32.38
CA LEU A 88 -5.42 -4.93 -32.62
C LEU A 88 -6.44 -3.79 -32.76
N THR A 89 -6.20 -2.62 -32.16
CA THR A 89 -7.20 -1.55 -32.08
C THR A 89 -6.87 -0.32 -32.93
N ARG A 90 -5.61 -0.14 -33.39
CA ARG A 90 -5.14 1.07 -34.09
C ARG A 90 -5.95 1.44 -35.35
N SER A 91 -6.49 0.45 -36.06
CA SER A 91 -7.21 0.65 -37.32
C SER A 91 -8.71 0.88 -37.11
N GLY A 92 -9.25 0.51 -35.95
CA GLY A 92 -10.67 0.65 -35.63
C GLY A 92 -11.00 2.00 -35.01
N PRO A 93 -12.27 2.43 -35.12
CA PRO A 93 -12.74 3.68 -34.52
C PRO A 93 -12.86 3.60 -32.99
N ASN A 94 -12.99 2.41 -32.40
CA ASN A 94 -13.11 2.20 -30.96
C ASN A 94 -11.74 2.13 -30.29
N GLN A 95 -11.30 3.22 -29.68
CA GLN A 95 -10.01 3.35 -29.01
C GLN A 95 -10.08 3.13 -27.48
N VAL A 96 -11.22 2.67 -26.94
CA VAL A 96 -11.42 2.50 -25.48
C VAL A 96 -10.37 1.57 -24.88
N ALA A 97 -10.10 0.44 -25.55
CA ALA A 97 -9.09 -0.51 -25.08
C ALA A 97 -7.68 0.12 -24.96
N LEU A 98 -7.28 0.88 -25.97
CA LEU A 98 -5.97 1.55 -25.99
C LEU A 98 -5.88 2.58 -24.86
N TRP A 99 -6.87 3.44 -24.70
CA TRP A 99 -6.89 4.45 -23.64
C TRP A 99 -6.97 3.84 -22.24
N THR A 100 -7.73 2.76 -22.07
CA THR A 100 -7.81 1.98 -20.82
C THR A 100 -6.44 1.43 -20.45
N PHE A 101 -5.77 0.77 -21.40
CA PHE A 101 -4.42 0.22 -21.17
C PHE A 101 -3.41 1.32 -20.85
N ALA A 102 -3.42 2.40 -21.61
CA ALA A 102 -2.53 3.54 -21.40
C ALA A 102 -2.73 4.18 -20.02
N ALA A 103 -3.98 4.37 -19.59
CA ALA A 103 -4.31 4.91 -18.28
C ALA A 103 -3.76 4.03 -17.15
N LEU A 104 -4.03 2.71 -17.20
CA LEU A 104 -3.53 1.75 -16.22
C LEU A 104 -1.99 1.73 -16.18
N TRP A 105 -1.36 1.70 -17.33
CA TRP A 105 0.10 1.66 -17.43
C TRP A 105 0.76 2.91 -16.87
N VAL A 106 0.29 4.11 -17.28
CA VAL A 106 0.85 5.39 -16.82
C VAL A 106 0.68 5.56 -15.31
N LEU A 107 -0.52 5.29 -14.77
CA LEU A 107 -0.80 5.40 -13.34
C LEU A 107 0.05 4.40 -12.54
N ARG A 108 0.19 3.17 -13.04
CA ARG A 108 1.01 2.14 -12.40
C ARG A 108 2.50 2.49 -12.39
N GLN A 109 3.05 3.02 -13.50
CA GLN A 109 4.43 3.49 -13.55
C GLN A 109 4.66 4.67 -12.59
N SER A 110 3.73 5.61 -12.55
CA SER A 110 3.77 6.73 -11.59
C SER A 110 3.81 6.24 -10.14
N ALA A 111 2.95 5.27 -9.78
CA ALA A 111 2.94 4.67 -8.45
C ALA A 111 4.27 3.97 -8.11
N LYS A 112 4.82 3.16 -9.03
CA LYS A 112 6.13 2.49 -8.86
C LYS A 112 7.27 3.49 -8.64
N ILE A 113 7.30 4.58 -9.40
CA ILE A 113 8.31 5.64 -9.27
C ILE A 113 8.18 6.33 -7.92
N ASN A 114 6.97 6.64 -7.46
CA ASN A 114 6.72 7.24 -6.15
C ASN A 114 7.22 6.31 -5.02
N LEU A 115 6.90 5.01 -5.03
CA LEU A 115 7.39 4.03 -4.06
C LEU A 115 8.92 3.92 -4.07
N PHE A 116 9.53 3.96 -5.23
CA PHE A 116 11.00 3.91 -5.39
C PHE A 116 11.68 5.18 -4.87
N LEU A 117 11.15 6.36 -5.20
CA LEU A 117 11.69 7.64 -4.76
C LEU A 117 11.43 7.90 -3.29
N GLY A 118 10.31 7.43 -2.76
CA GLY A 118 9.95 7.44 -1.36
C GLY A 118 8.65 8.17 -1.05
N VAL A 119 7.82 7.50 -0.27
CA VAL A 119 6.53 7.97 0.24
C VAL A 119 6.39 7.63 1.72
N PRO A 120 5.52 8.34 2.48
CA PRO A 120 5.32 8.06 3.90
C PRO A 120 4.75 6.66 4.17
N VAL A 121 3.82 6.20 3.31
CA VAL A 121 3.08 4.94 3.47
C VAL A 121 3.31 4.06 2.26
N THR A 122 3.80 2.85 2.46
CA THR A 122 4.14 1.91 1.38
C THR A 122 3.10 0.81 1.18
N ASN A 123 2.14 0.65 2.12
CA ASN A 123 1.08 -0.39 2.12
C ASN A 123 1.61 -1.80 1.80
N ASP A 124 2.86 -2.07 2.21
CA ASP A 124 3.58 -3.28 1.88
C ASP A 124 3.14 -4.50 2.72
N GLU A 125 2.28 -4.30 3.71
CA GLU A 125 1.72 -5.36 4.56
C GLU A 125 0.87 -6.36 3.75
N LEU A 126 0.18 -5.88 2.70
CA LEU A 126 -0.68 -6.70 1.84
C LEU A 126 0.08 -7.42 0.71
N MET A 127 1.40 -7.29 0.64
CA MET A 127 2.19 -7.85 -0.45
C MET A 127 2.36 -9.38 -0.30
N PRO A 128 2.01 -10.19 -1.32
CA PRO A 128 2.20 -11.62 -1.32
C PRO A 128 3.66 -12.04 -1.11
N ASP A 129 3.86 -13.22 -0.53
CA ASP A 129 5.19 -13.76 -0.22
C ASP A 129 6.08 -13.89 -1.46
N ALA A 130 5.51 -14.30 -2.59
CA ALA A 130 6.23 -14.50 -3.85
C ALA A 130 6.96 -13.23 -4.35
N VAL A 131 6.44 -12.04 -4.00
CA VAL A 131 7.04 -10.75 -4.41
C VAL A 131 7.48 -9.90 -3.20
N ARG A 132 7.54 -10.48 -2.00
CA ARG A 132 7.92 -9.78 -0.76
C ARG A 132 9.31 -9.15 -0.80
N PHE A 133 10.22 -9.68 -1.62
CA PHE A 133 11.56 -9.09 -1.82
C PHE A 133 11.49 -7.64 -2.33
N LEU A 134 10.43 -7.24 -3.02
CA LEU A 134 10.26 -5.87 -3.53
C LEU A 134 10.15 -4.82 -2.41
N LYS A 135 9.70 -5.21 -1.19
CA LYS A 135 9.64 -4.31 -0.03
C LYS A 135 10.99 -3.64 0.26
N THR A 136 12.09 -4.32 -0.04
CA THR A 136 13.46 -3.82 0.18
C THR A 136 13.85 -2.68 -0.78
N TYR A 137 13.09 -2.49 -1.86
CA TYR A 137 13.27 -1.39 -2.80
C TYR A 137 12.39 -0.18 -2.48
N PHE A 138 11.41 -0.31 -1.61
CA PHE A 138 10.56 0.80 -1.20
C PHE A 138 11.28 1.71 -0.22
N VAL A 139 11.02 3.01 -0.30
CA VAL A 139 11.61 4.00 0.59
C VAL A 139 10.53 4.70 1.37
N ARG A 140 10.57 4.57 2.69
CA ARG A 140 9.72 5.34 3.60
C ARG A 140 10.41 6.65 3.97
N LYS A 141 9.91 7.76 3.43
CA LYS A 141 10.38 9.12 3.74
C LYS A 141 9.28 10.13 3.41
N PRO A 142 9.39 11.38 3.86
CA PRO A 142 8.51 12.45 3.41
C PRO A 142 8.47 12.54 1.89
N VAL A 143 7.33 12.93 1.33
CA VAL A 143 7.12 13.04 -0.12
C VAL A 143 8.14 13.94 -0.79
N GLY A 144 8.68 13.48 -1.91
CA GLY A 144 9.52 14.28 -2.80
C GLY A 144 8.69 15.08 -3.81
N ALA A 145 9.36 15.91 -4.63
CA ALA A 145 8.71 16.73 -5.66
C ALA A 145 7.96 15.91 -6.71
N PHE A 146 8.34 14.67 -6.96
CA PHE A 146 7.68 13.84 -7.97
C PHE A 146 6.22 13.50 -7.61
N PHE A 147 5.92 13.28 -6.33
CA PHE A 147 4.55 12.97 -5.88
C PHE A 147 3.56 14.10 -6.21
N PRO A 148 3.74 15.35 -5.75
CA PRO A 148 2.80 16.41 -6.10
C PRO A 148 2.75 16.66 -7.62
N THR A 149 3.85 16.51 -8.34
CA THR A 149 3.88 16.66 -9.80
C THR A 149 3.01 15.59 -10.47
N SER A 150 3.16 14.33 -10.09
CA SER A 150 2.38 13.22 -10.65
C SER A 150 0.88 13.35 -10.34
N VAL A 151 0.53 13.70 -9.11
CA VAL A 151 -0.87 13.91 -8.71
C VAL A 151 -1.47 15.11 -9.43
N THR A 152 -0.76 16.23 -9.54
CA THR A 152 -1.25 17.42 -10.26
C THR A 152 -1.48 17.12 -11.75
N LEU A 153 -0.53 16.41 -12.40
CA LEU A 153 -0.67 16.04 -13.80
C LEU A 153 -1.86 15.08 -14.01
N ALA A 154 -1.99 14.07 -13.18
CA ALA A 154 -3.11 13.13 -13.27
C ALA A 154 -4.46 13.83 -13.00
N THR A 155 -4.50 14.78 -12.06
CA THR A 155 -5.69 15.62 -11.81
C THR A 155 -6.02 16.49 -13.02
N ALA A 156 -5.02 17.13 -13.64
CA ALA A 156 -5.24 17.94 -14.84
C ALA A 156 -5.81 17.10 -15.99
N VAL A 157 -5.27 15.90 -16.22
CA VAL A 157 -5.81 14.96 -17.22
C VAL A 157 -7.26 14.60 -16.90
N LEU A 158 -7.57 14.27 -15.64
CA LEU A 158 -8.93 13.94 -15.21
C LEU A 158 -9.89 15.11 -15.44
N VAL A 159 -9.50 16.34 -15.11
CA VAL A 159 -10.31 17.56 -15.33
C VAL A 159 -10.58 17.74 -16.82
N ILE A 160 -9.56 17.62 -17.67
CA ILE A 160 -9.72 17.70 -19.14
C ILE A 160 -10.68 16.65 -19.65
N MET A 161 -10.58 15.41 -19.17
CA MET A 161 -11.49 14.32 -19.56
C MET A 161 -12.94 14.61 -19.15
N VAL A 162 -13.16 15.10 -17.91
CA VAL A 162 -14.49 15.48 -17.44
C VAL A 162 -15.06 16.65 -18.28
N GLN A 163 -14.26 17.65 -18.59
CA GLN A 163 -14.68 18.75 -19.49
C GLN A 163 -15.06 18.22 -20.87
N ARG A 164 -14.29 17.28 -21.42
CA ARG A 164 -14.62 16.63 -22.71
C ARG A 164 -15.95 15.90 -22.66
N ILE A 165 -16.27 15.22 -21.54
CA ILE A 165 -17.57 14.55 -21.37
C ILE A 165 -18.72 15.57 -21.41
N VAL A 166 -18.57 16.72 -20.74
CA VAL A 166 -19.63 17.71 -20.56
C VAL A 166 -19.83 18.58 -21.79
N GLU A 167 -18.72 18.99 -22.44
CA GLU A 167 -18.74 20.06 -23.46
C GLU A 167 -18.64 19.53 -24.88
N VAL A 168 -18.03 18.36 -25.11
CA VAL A 168 -17.62 17.91 -26.45
C VAL A 168 -18.26 16.59 -26.87
N ALA A 169 -18.47 15.66 -25.93
CA ALA A 169 -19.00 14.34 -26.26
C ALA A 169 -20.44 14.44 -26.78
N VAL A 170 -20.65 13.99 -28.01
CA VAL A 170 -21.95 14.10 -28.73
C VAL A 170 -22.70 12.78 -28.69
N THR A 171 -21.98 11.65 -28.79
CA THR A 171 -22.59 10.33 -28.84
C THR A 171 -22.62 9.64 -27.47
N PRO A 172 -23.63 8.79 -27.20
CA PRO A 172 -23.66 8.00 -25.96
C PRO A 172 -22.40 7.13 -25.76
N SER A 173 -21.83 6.63 -26.85
CA SER A 173 -20.59 5.83 -26.81
C SER A 173 -19.38 6.65 -26.40
N GLU A 174 -19.24 7.88 -26.90
CA GLU A 174 -18.15 8.78 -26.47
C GLU A 174 -18.26 9.14 -24.98
N VAL A 175 -19.46 9.46 -24.50
CA VAL A 175 -19.73 9.73 -23.08
C VAL A 175 -19.31 8.55 -22.22
N VAL A 176 -19.75 7.33 -22.57
CA VAL A 176 -19.41 6.11 -21.83
C VAL A 176 -17.92 5.83 -21.87
N SER A 177 -17.30 5.92 -23.05
CA SER A 177 -15.87 5.69 -23.24
C SER A 177 -15.00 6.61 -22.36
N LEU A 178 -15.26 7.91 -22.41
CA LEU A 178 -14.56 8.89 -21.60
C LEU A 178 -14.83 8.70 -20.10
N THR A 179 -16.08 8.36 -19.72
CA THR A 179 -16.43 8.10 -18.32
C THR A 179 -15.69 6.90 -17.76
N LEU A 180 -15.59 5.80 -18.50
CA LEU A 180 -14.87 4.59 -18.08
C LEU A 180 -13.38 4.89 -17.84
N VAL A 181 -12.73 5.58 -18.79
CA VAL A 181 -11.30 5.90 -18.67
C VAL A 181 -11.06 6.95 -17.58
N SER A 182 -11.90 7.98 -17.46
CA SER A 182 -11.76 8.99 -16.39
C SER A 182 -11.99 8.39 -15.00
N THR A 183 -12.85 7.37 -14.88
CA THR A 183 -13.01 6.62 -13.61
C THR A 183 -11.70 5.93 -13.20
N LEU A 184 -10.95 5.35 -14.14
CA LEU A 184 -9.64 4.78 -13.84
C LEU A 184 -8.64 5.82 -13.37
N PHE A 185 -8.61 7.02 -13.99
CA PHE A 185 -7.77 8.12 -13.52
C PHE A 185 -8.16 8.57 -12.11
N ALA A 186 -9.45 8.66 -11.82
CA ALA A 186 -9.94 8.99 -10.48
C ALA A 186 -9.50 7.93 -9.44
N LEU A 187 -9.66 6.64 -9.75
CA LEU A 187 -9.20 5.56 -8.88
C LEU A 187 -7.69 5.56 -8.69
N GLY A 188 -6.92 5.79 -9.76
CA GLY A 188 -5.46 5.91 -9.67
C GLY A 188 -5.02 7.11 -8.83
N LEU A 189 -5.73 8.23 -8.88
CA LEU A 189 -5.50 9.36 -7.97
C LEU A 189 -5.75 8.98 -6.51
N VAL A 190 -6.84 8.25 -6.22
CA VAL A 190 -7.13 7.74 -4.88
C VAL A 190 -6.00 6.81 -4.41
N GLU A 191 -5.48 5.93 -5.28
CA GLU A 191 -4.32 5.07 -4.97
C GLU A 191 -3.08 5.91 -4.59
N HIS A 192 -2.79 6.99 -5.31
CA HIS A 192 -1.69 7.90 -4.97
C HIS A 192 -1.89 8.55 -3.59
N TRP A 193 -3.10 9.01 -3.27
CA TRP A 193 -3.40 9.57 -1.95
C TRP A 193 -3.22 8.54 -0.82
N PHE A 194 -3.46 7.25 -1.06
CA PHE A 194 -3.19 6.19 -0.08
C PHE A 194 -1.70 6.00 0.23
N MET A 195 -0.79 6.49 -0.61
CA MET A 195 0.65 6.53 -0.30
C MET A 195 1.00 7.66 0.67
N LEU A 196 0.11 8.65 0.84
CA LEU A 196 0.30 9.78 1.75
C LEU A 196 -0.46 9.57 3.06
N LEU A 197 -1.69 9.06 3.00
CA LEU A 197 -2.57 8.89 4.14
C LEU A 197 -2.30 7.55 4.83
N PRO A 198 -2.01 7.55 6.15
CA PRO A 198 -1.79 6.33 6.92
C PRO A 198 -3.13 5.62 7.21
N LEU A 199 -3.82 5.18 6.16
CA LEU A 199 -5.05 4.41 6.33
C LEU A 199 -4.70 3.00 6.80
N PRO A 200 -5.45 2.44 7.77
CA PRO A 200 -5.22 1.08 8.22
C PRO A 200 -5.74 0.09 7.17
N ALA A 201 -4.89 -0.21 6.17
CA ALA A 201 -5.25 -1.09 5.05
C ALA A 201 -5.79 -2.45 5.52
N MET A 202 -5.21 -3.01 6.59
CA MET A 202 -5.68 -4.26 7.21
C MET A 202 -7.09 -4.15 7.78
N THR A 203 -7.51 -2.98 8.25
CA THR A 203 -8.87 -2.77 8.77
C THR A 203 -9.88 -2.64 7.63
N LEU A 204 -9.51 -1.95 6.55
CA LEU A 204 -10.36 -1.79 5.37
C LEU A 204 -10.62 -3.11 4.64
N TRP A 205 -9.62 -3.97 4.53
CA TRP A 205 -9.70 -5.25 3.82
C TRP A 205 -9.85 -6.47 4.73
N GLY A 206 -9.80 -6.28 6.07
CA GLY A 206 -9.84 -7.36 7.07
C GLY A 206 -11.11 -8.21 7.01
N TRP A 207 -12.23 -7.67 6.52
CA TRP A 207 -13.46 -8.43 6.32
C TRP A 207 -13.31 -9.53 5.25
N GLY A 208 -12.52 -9.28 4.20
CA GLY A 208 -12.25 -10.26 3.13
C GLY A 208 -11.16 -11.28 3.48
N MET A 209 -10.30 -10.98 4.47
CA MET A 209 -9.16 -11.82 4.85
C MET A 209 -9.41 -12.68 6.10
N ARG A 210 -10.56 -12.51 6.78
CA ARG A 210 -10.88 -13.21 8.05
C ARG A 210 -11.01 -14.75 7.94
N SER A 211 -11.00 -15.29 6.75
CA SER A 211 -11.15 -16.74 6.53
C SER A 211 -9.86 -17.55 6.46
N GLY A 212 -8.68 -16.94 6.61
CA GLY A 212 -7.41 -17.62 6.32
C GLY A 212 -6.26 -17.46 7.31
N PHE A 213 -6.32 -16.54 8.28
CA PHE A 213 -5.23 -16.37 9.25
C PHE A 213 -5.73 -16.50 10.68
N PRO A 214 -5.20 -17.44 11.48
CA PRO A 214 -5.40 -17.40 12.93
C PRO A 214 -4.85 -16.07 13.47
N PRO A 215 -5.50 -15.46 14.48
CA PRO A 215 -4.97 -14.25 15.10
C PRO A 215 -3.60 -14.55 15.70
N GLU A 216 -2.62 -13.74 15.32
CA GLU A 216 -1.21 -13.81 15.77
C GLU A 216 -1.07 -13.47 17.27
N ASP A 217 -2.16 -13.15 17.95
CA ASP A 217 -2.17 -12.69 19.35
C ASP A 217 -2.07 -13.82 20.39
N THR A 218 -1.99 -15.10 19.97
CA THR A 218 -1.87 -16.21 20.93
C THR A 218 -0.45 -16.76 21.07
N ALA A 219 0.54 -16.22 20.37
CA ALA A 219 1.92 -16.72 20.43
C ALA A 219 2.85 -15.93 21.37
N MET A 220 2.39 -14.87 22.03
CA MET A 220 3.25 -14.02 22.88
C MET A 220 3.10 -14.24 24.38
N GLU A 221 2.34 -15.21 24.83
CA GLU A 221 2.17 -15.44 26.28
C GLU A 221 2.47 -16.86 26.76
N GLN A 222 3.40 -17.53 26.09
CA GLN A 222 4.07 -18.68 26.66
C GLN A 222 5.58 -18.55 26.49
N GLY A 223 6.16 -17.57 27.23
CA GLY A 223 7.56 -17.63 27.58
C GLY A 223 7.83 -18.95 28.32
N PRO A 224 8.94 -19.66 28.04
CA PRO A 224 9.23 -20.90 28.70
C PRO A 224 9.31 -20.68 30.20
N THR A 225 8.35 -21.26 30.93
CA THR A 225 8.42 -21.38 32.39
C THR A 225 9.63 -22.23 32.69
N ILE A 226 10.73 -21.58 33.06
CA ILE A 226 11.92 -22.28 33.58
C ILE A 226 11.56 -22.86 34.95
N LYS A 227 10.98 -24.04 34.95
CA LYS A 227 10.89 -24.91 36.10
C LYS A 227 12.18 -25.70 36.16
N ASN A 228 12.90 -25.57 37.30
CA ASN A 228 14.11 -26.28 37.69
C ASN A 228 15.43 -25.69 37.16
N VAL A 229 15.88 -24.65 37.78
CA VAL A 229 17.34 -24.38 37.86
C VAL A 229 17.90 -25.29 38.94
N THR A 230 18.36 -26.49 38.54
CA THR A 230 19.22 -27.34 39.37
C THR A 230 20.59 -26.70 39.34
N ALA A 231 21.06 -26.24 40.50
CA ALA A 231 22.37 -25.66 40.65
C ALA A 231 23.46 -26.66 40.23
N LEU A 232 24.17 -26.36 39.16
CA LEU A 232 25.38 -27.08 38.77
C LEU A 232 26.52 -26.67 39.69
N PRO A 233 27.27 -27.63 40.24
CA PRO A 233 28.42 -27.31 41.10
C PRO A 233 29.54 -26.65 40.29
N LEU A 234 30.02 -25.51 40.78
CA LEU A 234 31.21 -24.81 40.28
C LEU A 234 32.42 -25.74 40.37
N ARG A 235 32.90 -26.26 39.26
CA ARG A 235 34.18 -26.97 39.18
C ARG A 235 35.26 -25.93 38.96
N CYS A 236 36.10 -25.72 40.03
CA CYS A 236 37.34 -24.98 39.93
C CYS A 236 38.28 -25.69 38.95
N VAL A 237 38.59 -25.05 37.83
CA VAL A 237 39.68 -25.50 36.96
C VAL A 237 40.98 -24.83 37.46
N THR A 238 41.80 -25.60 38.13
CA THR A 238 43.18 -25.22 38.44
C THR A 238 44.01 -25.28 37.17
N ALA A 239 44.49 -24.14 36.69
CA ALA A 239 45.48 -24.09 35.62
C ALA A 239 46.84 -24.54 36.17
N GLN A 240 47.39 -25.62 35.61
CA GLN A 240 48.76 -26.04 35.86
C GLN A 240 49.72 -25.12 35.12
N ALA A 241 50.69 -24.55 35.90
CA ALA A 241 51.79 -23.84 35.37
C ALA A 241 52.87 -24.83 34.84
N SER A 242 53.39 -24.55 33.66
CA SER A 242 54.64 -25.10 33.17
C SER A 242 55.60 -23.94 32.88
N GLU A 243 56.68 -23.86 33.64
CA GLU A 243 57.83 -23.00 33.47
C GLU A 243 58.81 -23.58 32.42
N PRO A 244 59.97 -22.96 32.11
CA PRO A 244 60.49 -21.57 32.33
C PRO A 244 61.24 -21.02 31.09
N GLY A 245 61.58 -19.71 31.13
CA GLY A 245 62.69 -19.21 30.33
C GLY A 245 62.70 -17.73 30.00
N ALA A 246 63.59 -16.99 30.68
CA ALA A 246 64.25 -15.75 30.28
C ALA A 246 63.65 -14.39 30.63
N ASN A 247 64.27 -13.79 31.66
CA ASN A 247 64.65 -12.37 31.86
C ASN A 247 63.99 -11.30 30.99
N VAL A 248 63.36 -10.27 31.66
CA VAL A 248 63.77 -8.87 31.60
C VAL A 248 62.90 -8.02 32.56
N SER A 249 63.67 -7.33 33.51
CA SER A 249 63.44 -6.00 34.09
C SER A 249 62.10 -5.55 34.68
N ALA A 250 62.17 -5.14 35.89
CA ALA A 250 61.20 -4.62 36.83
C ALA A 250 60.44 -3.34 36.34
N ALA A 251 59.15 -3.28 36.61
CA ALA A 251 58.40 -2.07 36.92
C ALA A 251 57.20 -2.43 37.84
N PRO A 252 56.78 -1.52 38.74
CA PRO A 252 56.18 -1.87 40.01
C PRO A 252 54.73 -2.33 40.01
N ALA A 253 54.43 -3.13 41.02
CA ALA A 253 53.13 -3.74 41.31
C ALA A 253 51.96 -2.78 41.33
N ALA A 254 51.00 -3.06 40.48
CA ALA A 254 49.62 -2.57 40.62
C ALA A 254 48.85 -3.57 41.50
N GLN A 255 48.31 -3.10 42.61
CA GLN A 255 47.46 -3.86 43.52
C GLN A 255 46.14 -4.29 42.83
N PRO A 256 45.62 -5.47 43.10
CA PRO A 256 44.30 -5.88 42.61
C PRO A 256 43.23 -5.09 43.36
N GLN A 257 42.51 -4.25 42.65
CA GLN A 257 41.29 -3.64 43.16
C GLN A 257 40.18 -4.69 43.20
N LEU A 258 39.73 -4.97 44.42
CA LEU A 258 38.56 -5.78 44.72
C LEU A 258 37.31 -4.96 44.30
N VAL A 259 36.73 -5.27 43.17
CA VAL A 259 35.42 -4.70 42.78
C VAL A 259 34.38 -5.44 43.60
N VAL A 260 33.94 -4.83 44.69
CA VAL A 260 32.73 -5.23 45.41
C VAL A 260 31.53 -4.83 44.60
N LEU A 261 30.87 -5.78 43.95
CA LEU A 261 29.54 -5.59 43.39
C LEU A 261 28.55 -5.43 44.52
N ALA A 262 28.28 -4.18 44.90
CA ALA A 262 27.17 -3.84 45.78
C ALA A 262 25.85 -4.15 45.04
N SER A 263 25.14 -5.14 45.55
CA SER A 263 23.77 -5.41 45.20
C SER A 263 22.91 -4.21 45.62
N VAL A 264 22.61 -3.32 44.67
CA VAL A 264 21.62 -2.28 44.88
C VAL A 264 20.24 -2.96 44.74
N ARG A 265 19.57 -3.18 45.86
CA ARG A 265 18.14 -3.40 45.91
C ARG A 265 17.49 -2.15 45.33
N GLY A 266 17.13 -2.20 44.07
CA GLY A 266 16.31 -1.17 43.42
C GLY A 266 14.90 -1.17 43.99
N GLU A 267 14.60 -0.21 44.82
CA GLU A 267 13.26 0.24 45.11
C GLU A 267 12.66 0.70 43.78
N THR A 268 11.64 0.00 43.31
CA THR A 268 10.91 0.37 42.09
C THR A 268 10.12 1.63 42.37
N ALA A 269 10.64 2.76 41.94
CA ALA A 269 9.82 3.97 41.82
C ALA A 269 8.61 3.70 40.91
N PRO A 270 7.42 4.25 41.21
CA PRO A 270 6.23 4.04 40.42
C PRO A 270 6.51 4.52 38.99
N ALA A 271 6.28 3.64 38.02
CA ALA A 271 6.49 3.91 36.61
C ALA A 271 5.62 5.12 36.22
N LYS A 272 6.29 6.16 35.73
CA LYS A 272 5.62 7.33 35.15
C LYS A 272 4.66 6.84 34.06
N PRO A 273 3.38 7.24 34.01
CA PRO A 273 2.44 6.77 33.01
C PRO A 273 3.03 7.05 31.61
N ARG A 274 3.17 6.00 30.82
CA ARG A 274 3.63 6.13 29.43
C ARG A 274 2.67 7.05 28.71
N GLN A 275 3.16 8.16 28.19
CA GLN A 275 2.36 9.00 27.32
C GLN A 275 1.95 8.17 26.08
N PRO A 276 0.66 8.25 25.67
CA PRO A 276 0.19 7.52 24.51
C PRO A 276 1.03 7.90 23.29
N GLY A 277 1.45 6.90 22.52
CA GLY A 277 2.22 7.10 21.30
C GLY A 277 1.49 8.01 20.31
N ALA A 278 2.21 8.62 19.39
CA ALA A 278 1.63 9.51 18.37
C ALA A 278 0.44 8.89 17.64
N ARG A 279 0.47 7.59 17.40
CA ARG A 279 -0.63 6.82 16.80
C ARG A 279 -1.88 6.81 17.66
N GLN A 280 -1.75 6.56 18.98
CA GLN A 280 -2.89 6.55 19.91
C GLN A 280 -3.53 7.93 20.06
N ARG A 281 -2.73 8.99 20.04
CA ARG A 281 -3.25 10.38 20.05
C ARG A 281 -4.00 10.72 18.78
N LEU A 282 -3.54 10.24 17.63
CA LEU A 282 -4.20 10.45 16.35
C LEU A 282 -5.54 9.68 16.29
N GLU A 283 -5.57 8.43 16.74
CA GLU A 283 -6.79 7.60 16.82
C GLU A 283 -7.84 8.23 17.75
N GLU A 284 -7.40 8.79 18.87
CA GLU A 284 -8.29 9.50 19.82
C GLU A 284 -8.85 10.80 19.19
N GLN A 285 -8.03 11.57 18.47
CA GLN A 285 -8.47 12.76 17.75
C GLN A 285 -9.48 12.43 16.64
N PHE A 286 -9.24 11.37 15.87
CA PHE A 286 -10.19 10.92 14.85
C PHE A 286 -11.50 10.44 15.46
N ARG A 287 -11.46 9.72 16.59
CA ARG A 287 -12.67 9.29 17.30
C ARG A 287 -13.48 10.48 17.79
N GLN A 288 -12.84 11.51 18.33
CA GLN A 288 -13.49 12.72 18.78
C GLN A 288 -14.15 13.49 17.62
N LEU A 289 -13.45 13.67 16.51
CA LEU A 289 -13.99 14.30 15.29
C LEU A 289 -15.21 13.54 14.74
N PHE A 290 -15.17 12.21 14.77
CA PHE A 290 -16.28 11.38 14.30
C PHE A 290 -17.52 11.50 15.21
N ILE A 291 -17.32 11.59 16.51
CA ILE A 291 -18.41 11.79 17.50
C ILE A 291 -19.03 13.19 17.32
N GLU A 292 -18.21 14.25 17.15
CA GLU A 292 -18.70 15.62 16.91
C GLU A 292 -19.48 15.73 15.60
N GLN A 293 -19.04 15.04 14.54
CA GLN A 293 -19.71 15.07 13.24
C GLN A 293 -21.08 14.36 13.29
N HIS A 294 -21.19 13.24 14.01
CA HIS A 294 -22.49 12.57 14.23
C HIS A 294 -23.41 13.38 15.13
N ALA A 295 -22.92 13.97 16.21
CA ALA A 295 -23.72 14.83 17.07
C ALA A 295 -24.27 16.05 16.33
N SER A 296 -23.49 16.64 15.42
CA SER A 296 -23.94 17.76 14.58
C SER A 296 -24.99 17.34 13.54
N SER A 297 -24.88 16.13 12.99
CA SER A 297 -25.86 15.57 12.07
C SER A 297 -27.20 15.29 12.73
N ASP A 298 -27.18 14.75 13.95
CA ASP A 298 -28.39 14.46 14.72
C ASP A 298 -29.12 15.73 15.14
N LEU A 299 -28.39 16.79 15.50
CA LEU A 299 -28.95 18.11 15.79
C LEU A 299 -29.57 18.77 14.55
N ALA A 300 -28.95 18.63 13.37
CA ALA A 300 -29.49 19.15 12.12
C ALA A 300 -30.79 18.40 11.73
N THR A 301 -30.84 17.10 11.92
CA THR A 301 -32.02 16.27 11.64
C THR A 301 -33.17 16.58 12.62
N ALA A 302 -32.89 16.82 13.90
CA ALA A 302 -33.84 17.22 14.88
C ALA A 302 -34.43 18.62 14.61
N ALA A 303 -33.60 19.56 14.12
CA ALA A 303 -34.05 20.90 13.76
C ALA A 303 -34.97 20.93 12.53
N LEU A 304 -34.73 20.02 11.56
CA LEU A 304 -35.58 19.87 10.37
C LEU A 304 -36.93 19.16 10.68
N GLY A 305 -36.99 18.32 11.72
CA GLY A 305 -38.19 17.63 12.16
C GLY A 305 -39.17 18.49 12.98
N ALA A 306 -38.71 19.60 13.56
CA ALA A 306 -39.52 20.48 14.42
C ALA A 306 -40.33 21.55 13.65
N GLY A 307 -40.22 21.62 12.31
CA GLY A 307 -40.78 22.70 11.49
C GLY A 307 -42.05 22.42 10.71
N THR A 308 -42.73 21.26 10.87
CA THR A 308 -43.94 20.93 10.12
C THR A 308 -45.12 20.61 11.03
N GLU A 309 -45.67 21.61 11.71
CA GLU A 309 -47.09 21.57 12.12
C GLU A 309 -47.95 22.13 10.97
N PRO A 310 -48.98 21.41 10.48
CA PRO A 310 -49.91 21.93 9.48
C PRO A 310 -50.84 22.97 10.14
N PRO A 311 -51.22 24.05 9.41
CA PRO A 311 -52.12 25.06 9.96
C PRO A 311 -53.52 24.48 10.19
N ALA A 312 -54.07 24.76 11.39
CA ALA A 312 -55.41 24.38 11.79
C ALA A 312 -56.48 24.85 10.77
N SER A 313 -57.36 23.93 10.37
CA SER A 313 -58.48 24.18 9.49
C SER A 313 -59.52 25.05 10.27
N VAL A 314 -59.70 26.29 9.84
CA VAL A 314 -60.82 27.16 10.24
C VAL A 314 -62.06 26.72 9.48
N ASN A 315 -62.97 26.01 10.18
CA ASN A 315 -64.33 25.78 9.77
C ASN A 315 -65.15 27.07 9.97
N GLY A 316 -65.39 27.82 8.89
CA GLY A 316 -66.36 28.91 8.86
C GLY A 316 -67.69 28.40 8.32
N ARG A 317 -68.68 28.18 9.19
CA ARG A 317 -70.11 28.16 8.84
C ARG A 317 -70.58 29.59 8.61
N THR A 318 -71.22 29.84 7.47
CA THR A 318 -72.30 30.84 7.37
C THR A 318 -73.35 30.34 6.34
N SER A 319 -74.53 30.17 6.86
CA SER A 319 -75.89 30.42 6.33
C SER A 319 -76.09 30.46 4.84
#